data_95fe781da2efa4da3fb23b231d652f65
#
_entry.id   95fe781da2efa4da3fb23b231d652f65
#
_cell.length_a   1.000
_cell.length_b   1.000
_cell.length_c   1.000
_cell.angle_alpha   90.00
_cell.angle_beta   90.00
_cell.angle_gamma   90.00
#
_symmetry.space_group_name_H-M   'P 1'
#
loop_
_entity.id
_entity.type
_entity.pdbx_description
1 polymer ?
#
loop_
_entity_poly.entity_id
_entity_poly.type
_entity_poly.pdbx_seq_one_letter_code
_entity_poly.pdbx_strand_id
1 'polypeptide(L)'
;NNTSKNTTTNNTNKTNTTSKNNTTNATNKKEEKKETTPVVSSTSATFNDISERAWAVPAIEKMASRNFIVGKEKGRFAPDEKCTRADFTIVLTKMLGVDNETPDSSAYSDVDNGAYFSKYVGVAKKLNITAGESNNNFFPKNNITREEVMAMVYKALAYKGVSMNTDTSILNSYVDASQIAPEYREAVAGLLSIKAVNGTSDTTIDPKASITRAQMAVLMNNFYGKIE
;
A
#
# COMPACT_ATOMS: atom_id res chain seq x y z
N ASN A 1 -24.77 71.06 2.89
CA ASN A 1 -25.57 71.58 3.99
C ASN A 1 -25.80 70.43 4.98
N ASN A 2 -25.09 70.54 5.90
CA ASN A 2 -25.22 70.94 7.30
C ASN A 2 -25.58 69.79 8.21
N THR A 3 -24.62 69.43 8.98
CA THR A 3 -24.39 69.86 10.42
C THR A 3 -25.31 69.10 11.36
N SER A 4 -24.96 68.48 12.39
CA SER A 4 -23.95 68.66 13.42
C SER A 4 -24.33 67.87 14.64
N LYS A 5 -23.31 67.38 15.28
CA LYS A 5 -23.05 67.42 16.73
C LYS A 5 -23.86 66.53 17.71
N ASN A 6 -23.08 65.74 18.36
CA ASN A 6 -22.61 65.81 19.74
C ASN A 6 -23.66 65.33 20.75
N THR A 7 -23.36 64.70 21.83
CA THR A 7 -22.24 64.61 22.76
C THR A 7 -22.59 63.55 23.82
N THR A 8 -21.63 62.71 24.23
CA THR A 8 -21.15 62.49 25.62
C THR A 8 -22.23 62.19 26.72
N THR A 9 -22.13 61.24 27.54
CA THR A 9 -21.19 60.91 28.62
C THR A 9 -21.70 59.75 29.49
N ASN A 10 -20.76 58.97 29.97
CA ASN A 10 -20.58 58.41 31.32
C ASN A 10 -21.76 57.71 32.05
N ASN A 11 -21.56 56.59 32.57
CA ASN A 11 -20.70 56.11 33.61
C ASN A 11 -21.39 55.02 34.47
N THR A 12 -20.59 54.09 34.86
CA THR A 12 -20.57 53.35 36.12
C THR A 12 -21.60 52.27 36.48
N ASN A 13 -20.97 51.11 36.58
CA ASN A 13 -20.94 50.24 37.78
C ASN A 13 -22.09 49.26 38.10
N LYS A 14 -21.58 48.05 38.20
CA LYS A 14 -21.74 47.11 39.35
C LYS A 14 -22.76 45.97 39.23
N THR A 15 -22.12 44.82 39.25
CA THR A 15 -22.36 43.64 40.09
C THR A 15 -23.53 42.70 39.77
N ASN A 16 -23.05 41.51 39.53
CA ASN A 16 -23.45 40.21 40.11
C ASN A 16 -24.72 39.48 39.67
N THR A 17 -24.45 38.31 39.37
CA THR A 17 -25.02 37.02 39.79
C THR A 17 -25.89 36.26 38.80
N THR A 18 -25.31 35.13 38.39
CA THR A 18 -25.88 33.80 38.33
C THR A 18 -27.18 33.57 37.54
N SER A 19 -27.14 32.83 36.48
CA SER A 19 -27.72 31.49 36.34
C SER A 19 -27.88 31.05 34.88
N LYS A 20 -27.32 29.90 34.61
CA LYS A 20 -27.73 28.82 33.73
C LYS A 20 -28.82 29.14 32.69
N ASN A 21 -28.48 28.93 31.41
CA ASN A 21 -29.19 27.92 30.63
C ASN A 21 -28.44 27.54 29.36
N ASN A 22 -28.36 26.24 29.13
CA ASN A 22 -27.97 25.49 27.97
C ASN A 22 -28.70 25.98 26.72
N THR A 23 -27.95 26.16 25.64
CA THR A 23 -28.49 25.86 24.31
C THR A 23 -27.34 25.36 23.42
N THR A 24 -27.43 24.10 23.12
CA THR A 24 -26.60 23.35 22.19
C THR A 24 -26.65 23.95 20.80
N ASN A 25 -25.52 24.42 20.30
CA ASN A 25 -25.31 24.59 18.86
C ASN A 25 -24.29 23.54 18.42
N ALA A 26 -24.81 22.49 17.75
CA ALA A 26 -24.02 21.49 17.08
C ALA A 26 -23.40 22.10 15.81
N THR A 27 -22.17 22.48 15.89
CA THR A 27 -21.34 22.76 14.71
C THR A 27 -20.70 21.44 14.27
N ASN A 28 -21.16 20.91 13.16
CA ASN A 28 -20.58 19.78 12.44
C ASN A 28 -19.15 20.14 12.06
N LYS A 29 -18.19 19.71 12.87
CA LYS A 29 -16.78 19.68 12.54
C LYS A 29 -16.52 18.37 11.82
N LYS A 30 -16.40 18.44 10.50
CA LYS A 30 -15.95 17.35 9.66
C LYS A 30 -14.53 16.99 10.10
N GLU A 31 -14.39 15.90 10.84
CA GLU A 31 -13.07 15.37 11.19
C GLU A 31 -12.42 14.86 9.89
N GLU A 32 -11.46 15.60 9.39
CA GLU A 32 -10.48 15.10 8.45
C GLU A 32 -9.69 13.97 9.14
N LYS A 33 -9.95 12.76 8.74
CA LYS A 33 -9.20 11.59 9.16
C LYS A 33 -7.77 11.73 8.62
N LYS A 34 -6.88 12.24 9.47
CA LYS A 34 -5.45 12.34 9.19
C LYS A 34 -4.95 10.94 8.84
N GLU A 35 -4.54 10.76 7.60
CA GLU A 35 -3.97 9.51 7.10
C GLU A 35 -2.66 9.27 7.86
N THR A 36 -2.69 8.33 8.81
CA THR A 36 -1.54 8.03 9.67
C THR A 36 -0.49 7.28 8.86
N THR A 37 0.69 7.87 8.75
CA THR A 37 1.89 7.18 8.28
C THR A 37 2.13 5.91 9.12
N PRO A 38 2.52 4.79 8.50
CA PRO A 38 2.93 3.62 9.26
C PRO A 38 4.12 3.98 10.16
N VAL A 39 3.95 3.81 11.45
CA VAL A 39 5.00 4.09 12.45
C VAL A 39 6.12 3.08 12.26
N VAL A 40 7.29 3.55 11.84
CA VAL A 40 8.50 2.75 11.78
C VAL A 40 9.04 2.59 13.21
N SER A 41 8.87 1.41 13.78
CA SER A 41 9.53 1.05 15.04
C SER A 41 10.52 -0.10 14.77
N SER A 42 11.79 0.22 14.91
CA SER A 42 12.90 -0.73 14.84
C SER A 42 13.04 -1.47 16.17
N THR A 43 12.31 -2.57 16.32
CA THR A 43 12.62 -3.63 17.30
C THR A 43 11.86 -4.86 16.86
N SER A 44 12.46 -6.05 17.05
CA SER A 44 11.88 -7.36 16.73
C SER A 44 10.37 -7.37 17.02
N ALA A 45 9.58 -7.15 15.98
CA ALA A 45 8.14 -6.94 16.14
C ALA A 45 7.47 -8.30 16.17
N THR A 46 7.33 -8.86 17.34
CA THR A 46 6.40 -9.97 17.54
C THR A 46 5.00 -9.39 17.42
N PHE A 47 4.31 -9.72 16.32
CA PHE A 47 2.91 -9.36 16.15
C PHE A 47 2.04 -10.35 16.91
N ASN A 48 1.00 -9.86 17.58
CA ASN A 48 0.14 -10.66 18.42
C ASN A 48 -0.97 -11.40 17.66
N ASP A 49 -1.19 -11.03 16.40
CA ASP A 49 -2.33 -11.46 15.58
C ASP A 49 -1.95 -12.36 14.39
N ILE A 50 -0.73 -12.91 14.38
CA ILE A 50 -0.25 -13.75 13.26
C ILE A 50 -0.29 -15.25 13.55
N SER A 51 -0.49 -15.67 14.81
CA SER A 51 -0.40 -17.08 15.25
C SER A 51 -1.38 -18.00 14.49
N GLU A 52 -2.58 -17.52 14.17
CA GLU A 52 -3.58 -18.28 13.41
C GLU A 52 -3.21 -18.46 11.93
N ARG A 53 -2.18 -17.80 11.45
CA ARG A 53 -1.65 -17.90 10.10
C ARG A 53 -0.24 -18.51 10.12
N ALA A 54 -0.11 -19.67 10.81
CA ALA A 54 1.16 -20.35 11.05
C ALA A 54 2.04 -20.49 9.78
N TRP A 55 1.40 -20.72 8.61
CA TRP A 55 2.08 -20.81 7.31
C TRP A 55 2.80 -19.52 6.89
N ALA A 56 2.36 -18.36 7.37
CA ALA A 56 2.91 -17.06 7.00
C ALA A 56 3.85 -16.48 8.07
N VAL A 57 3.80 -16.97 9.31
CA VAL A 57 4.58 -16.44 10.44
C VAL A 57 6.07 -16.28 10.10
N PRO A 58 6.78 -17.31 9.60
CA PRO A 58 8.21 -17.17 9.32
C PRO A 58 8.52 -16.07 8.29
N ALA A 59 7.66 -15.93 7.26
CA ALA A 59 7.82 -14.92 6.25
C ALA A 59 7.54 -13.51 6.80
N ILE A 60 6.47 -13.35 7.58
CA ILE A 60 6.12 -12.08 8.22
C ILE A 60 7.26 -11.60 9.12
N GLU A 61 7.75 -12.48 10.00
CA GLU A 61 8.84 -12.14 10.92
C GLU A 61 10.14 -11.80 10.19
N LYS A 62 10.51 -12.59 9.16
CA LYS A 62 11.71 -12.34 8.36
C LYS A 62 11.60 -10.99 7.61
N MET A 63 10.47 -10.69 7.01
CA MET A 63 10.28 -9.43 6.29
C MET A 63 10.21 -8.23 7.23
N ALA A 64 9.60 -8.39 8.41
CA ALA A 64 9.53 -7.35 9.43
C ALA A 64 10.90 -7.06 10.05
N SER A 65 11.70 -8.08 10.39
CA SER A 65 13.06 -7.90 10.93
C SER A 65 14.02 -7.15 9.99
N ARG A 66 13.72 -7.17 8.68
CA ARG A 66 14.44 -6.41 7.66
C ARG A 66 13.82 -5.04 7.35
N ASN A 67 12.78 -4.64 8.08
CA ASN A 67 12.02 -3.40 7.84
C ASN A 67 11.39 -3.27 6.44
N PHE A 68 11.19 -4.38 5.74
CA PHE A 68 10.47 -4.37 4.45
C PHE A 68 8.98 -4.22 4.65
N ILE A 69 8.41 -4.85 5.68
CA ILE A 69 7.02 -4.71 6.06
C ILE A 69 6.89 -4.19 7.50
N VAL A 70 5.79 -3.52 7.76
CA VAL A 70 5.46 -2.98 9.09
C VAL A 70 4.05 -3.38 9.50
N GLY A 71 3.78 -3.36 10.81
CA GLY A 71 2.43 -3.51 11.33
C GLY A 71 1.53 -2.33 10.96
N LYS A 72 0.23 -2.51 11.05
CA LYS A 72 -0.75 -1.42 10.94
C LYS A 72 -0.74 -0.56 12.21
N GLU A 73 -0.49 -1.21 13.33
CA GLU A 73 -0.40 -0.60 14.66
C GLU A 73 0.63 -1.37 15.49
N LYS A 74 0.97 -0.85 16.68
CA LYS A 74 1.89 -1.53 17.58
C LYS A 74 1.38 -2.93 17.93
N GLY A 75 2.17 -3.95 17.60
CA GLY A 75 1.84 -5.36 17.88
C GLY A 75 0.78 -5.96 16.96
N ARG A 76 0.22 -5.23 15.98
CA ARG A 76 -0.80 -5.72 15.06
C ARG A 76 -0.29 -5.71 13.61
N PHE A 77 -0.24 -6.88 12.98
CA PHE A 77 0.13 -7.03 11.57
C PHE A 77 -1.07 -6.92 10.62
N ALA A 78 -2.24 -7.40 11.06
CA ALA A 78 -3.45 -7.55 10.27
C ALA A 78 -3.29 -8.50 9.06
N PRO A 79 -3.00 -9.80 9.30
CA PRO A 79 -2.62 -10.76 8.26
C PRO A 79 -3.70 -10.96 7.18
N ASP A 80 -4.98 -10.85 7.53
CA ASP A 80 -6.12 -11.09 6.64
C ASP A 80 -6.60 -9.84 5.90
N GLU A 81 -6.13 -8.66 6.29
CA GLU A 81 -6.45 -7.44 5.56
C GLU A 81 -5.90 -7.50 4.13
N LYS A 82 -6.67 -6.98 3.18
CA LYS A 82 -6.22 -6.88 1.79
C LYS A 82 -5.09 -5.88 1.66
N CYS A 83 -4.13 -6.20 0.81
CA CYS A 83 -3.01 -5.33 0.50
C CYS A 83 -3.43 -4.31 -0.55
N THR A 84 -3.15 -3.03 -0.33
CA THR A 84 -3.35 -2.00 -1.35
C THR A 84 -2.20 -1.99 -2.36
N ARG A 85 -2.46 -1.45 -3.54
CA ARG A 85 -1.42 -1.29 -4.57
C ARG A 85 -0.28 -0.40 -4.08
N ALA A 86 -0.59 0.67 -3.33
CA ALA A 86 0.41 1.53 -2.72
C ALA A 86 1.27 0.78 -1.69
N ASP A 87 0.65 0.05 -0.76
CA ASP A 87 1.39 -0.70 0.26
C ASP A 87 2.30 -1.76 -0.36
N PHE A 88 1.82 -2.47 -1.39
CA PHE A 88 2.66 -3.43 -2.12
C PHE A 88 3.86 -2.75 -2.80
N THR A 89 3.65 -1.60 -3.43
CA THR A 89 4.73 -0.85 -4.11
C THR A 89 5.81 -0.39 -3.12
N ILE A 90 5.41 0.06 -1.92
CA ILE A 90 6.35 0.41 -0.85
C ILE A 90 7.25 -0.78 -0.49
N VAL A 91 6.64 -1.95 -0.26
CA VAL A 91 7.40 -3.17 0.09
C VAL A 91 8.36 -3.53 -1.04
N LEU A 92 7.88 -3.55 -2.28
CA LEU A 92 8.67 -3.93 -3.46
C LEU A 92 9.89 -3.01 -3.65
N THR A 93 9.70 -1.70 -3.60
CA THR A 93 10.79 -0.72 -3.79
C THR A 93 11.83 -0.77 -2.67
N LYS A 94 11.39 -0.96 -1.42
CA LYS A 94 12.31 -1.18 -0.29
C LYS A 94 13.14 -2.45 -0.47
N MET A 95 12.52 -3.55 -0.88
CA MET A 95 13.23 -4.81 -1.09
C MET A 95 14.22 -4.76 -2.25
N LEU A 96 13.94 -3.96 -3.26
CA LEU A 96 14.89 -3.69 -4.35
C LEU A 96 16.06 -2.79 -3.92
N GLY A 97 15.95 -2.11 -2.77
CA GLY A 97 16.94 -1.13 -2.30
C GLY A 97 16.91 0.17 -3.09
N VAL A 98 15.79 0.49 -3.73
CA VAL A 98 15.63 1.67 -4.60
C VAL A 98 14.73 2.76 -3.97
N ASP A 99 14.31 2.57 -2.74
CA ASP A 99 13.42 3.51 -2.03
C ASP A 99 14.06 4.88 -1.72
N ASN A 100 15.39 5.01 -1.90
CA ASN A 100 16.12 6.28 -1.82
C ASN A 100 16.36 6.95 -3.19
N GLU A 101 15.94 6.33 -4.27
CA GLU A 101 16.01 6.92 -5.60
C GLU A 101 15.12 8.17 -5.73
N THR A 102 15.51 9.07 -6.64
CA THR A 102 14.68 10.22 -6.98
C THR A 102 13.45 9.75 -7.76
N PRO A 103 12.23 10.03 -7.29
CA PRO A 103 11.01 9.60 -7.96
C PRO A 103 10.81 10.33 -9.30
N ASP A 104 9.99 9.75 -10.17
CA ASP A 104 9.42 10.47 -11.30
C ASP A 104 8.40 11.51 -10.77
N SER A 105 8.66 12.79 -11.02
CA SER A 105 7.79 13.88 -10.59
C SER A 105 6.49 13.98 -11.41
N SER A 106 6.44 13.32 -12.57
CA SER A 106 5.25 13.23 -13.43
C SER A 106 4.43 11.97 -13.14
N ALA A 107 4.39 11.53 -11.88
CA ALA A 107 3.73 10.30 -11.49
C ALA A 107 2.28 10.19 -12.05
N TYR A 108 1.38 9.66 -11.36
CA TYR A 108 0.02 9.43 -11.82
C TYR A 108 -0.91 10.53 -11.34
N SER A 109 -2.00 10.77 -12.08
CA SER A 109 -2.96 11.86 -11.80
C SER A 109 -3.67 11.70 -10.46
N ASP A 110 -3.78 10.47 -9.96
CA ASP A 110 -4.44 10.10 -8.71
C ASP A 110 -3.48 9.87 -7.53
N VAL A 111 -2.19 10.25 -7.72
CA VAL A 111 -1.15 10.15 -6.69
C VAL A 111 -0.80 11.56 -6.20
N ASP A 112 -1.32 11.92 -5.03
CA ASP A 112 -0.97 13.17 -4.37
C ASP A 112 0.50 13.17 -3.95
N ASN A 113 1.24 14.24 -4.28
CA ASN A 113 2.65 14.40 -3.92
C ASN A 113 2.90 14.39 -2.40
N GLY A 114 1.90 14.76 -1.58
CA GLY A 114 1.94 14.69 -0.12
C GLY A 114 1.61 13.33 0.47
N ALA A 115 1.17 12.36 -0.34
CA ALA A 115 0.84 11.03 0.15
C ALA A 115 2.10 10.25 0.56
N TYR A 116 2.01 9.47 1.65
CA TYR A 116 3.14 8.70 2.19
C TYR A 116 3.74 7.70 1.20
N PHE A 117 2.98 7.29 0.21
CA PHE A 117 3.40 6.35 -0.83
C PHE A 117 3.90 7.02 -2.12
N SER A 118 3.72 8.32 -2.30
CA SER A 118 3.98 9.02 -3.59
C SER A 118 5.40 8.81 -4.08
N LYS A 119 6.40 8.93 -3.20
CA LYS A 119 7.81 8.68 -3.51
C LYS A 119 8.03 7.28 -4.09
N TYR A 120 7.47 6.26 -3.45
CA TYR A 120 7.65 4.86 -3.84
C TYR A 120 6.99 4.55 -5.18
N VAL A 121 5.78 5.08 -5.38
CA VAL A 121 5.06 4.95 -6.67
C VAL A 121 5.82 5.66 -7.78
N GLY A 122 6.35 6.87 -7.55
CA GLY A 122 7.16 7.60 -8.52
C GLY A 122 8.46 6.87 -8.87
N VAL A 123 9.14 6.26 -7.89
CA VAL A 123 10.32 5.41 -8.13
C VAL A 123 9.95 4.17 -8.95
N ALA A 124 8.88 3.48 -8.57
CA ALA A 124 8.42 2.29 -9.28
C ALA A 124 8.04 2.60 -10.74
N LYS A 125 7.41 3.76 -11.01
CA LYS A 125 7.11 4.23 -12.36
C LYS A 125 8.38 4.48 -13.16
N LYS A 126 9.33 5.25 -12.60
CA LYS A 126 10.62 5.55 -13.23
C LYS A 126 11.39 4.29 -13.65
N LEU A 127 11.32 3.26 -12.84
CA LEU A 127 11.99 1.98 -13.09
C LEU A 127 11.13 1.00 -13.91
N ASN A 128 9.95 1.43 -14.36
CA ASN A 128 9.01 0.61 -15.13
C ASN A 128 8.63 -0.72 -14.42
N ILE A 129 8.49 -0.69 -13.10
CA ILE A 129 8.13 -1.87 -12.29
C ILE A 129 6.68 -1.84 -11.79
N THR A 130 5.85 -0.93 -12.28
CA THR A 130 4.41 -0.85 -11.98
C THR A 130 3.57 -1.74 -12.92
N ALA A 131 2.34 -2.01 -12.54
CA ALA A 131 1.34 -2.71 -13.34
C ALA A 131 -0.08 -2.26 -12.92
N GLY A 132 -1.08 -2.52 -13.76
CA GLY A 132 -2.48 -2.24 -13.48
C GLY A 132 -2.87 -0.76 -13.59
N GLU A 133 -2.07 0.03 -14.30
CA GLU A 133 -2.36 1.45 -14.57
C GLU A 133 -3.30 1.60 -15.76
N SER A 134 -4.15 2.61 -15.72
CA SER A 134 -4.92 3.03 -16.88
C SER A 134 -5.21 4.54 -16.84
N ASN A 135 -5.27 5.17 -18.01
CA ASN A 135 -5.58 6.60 -18.13
C ASN A 135 -4.72 7.49 -17.23
N ASN A 136 -3.43 7.18 -17.10
CA ASN A 136 -2.50 7.86 -16.20
C ASN A 136 -2.90 7.81 -14.70
N ASN A 137 -3.67 6.80 -14.29
CA ASN A 137 -4.00 6.54 -12.88
C ASN A 137 -3.30 5.28 -12.40
N PHE A 138 -2.83 5.32 -11.16
CA PHE A 138 -2.19 4.20 -10.48
C PHE A 138 -3.15 3.41 -9.60
N PHE A 139 -4.22 4.03 -9.14
CA PHE A 139 -5.20 3.46 -8.21
C PHE A 139 -4.58 3.00 -6.87
N PRO A 140 -3.86 3.89 -6.14
CA PRO A 140 -3.05 3.51 -4.98
C PRO A 140 -3.83 2.83 -3.86
N LYS A 141 -5.09 3.19 -3.67
CA LYS A 141 -5.97 2.69 -2.59
C LYS A 141 -6.75 1.41 -2.97
N ASN A 142 -6.71 1.00 -4.23
CA ASN A 142 -7.36 -0.24 -4.65
C ASN A 142 -6.60 -1.45 -4.07
N ASN A 143 -7.33 -2.52 -3.76
CA ASN A 143 -6.71 -3.79 -3.43
C ASN A 143 -5.97 -4.33 -4.66
N ILE A 144 -4.72 -4.75 -4.48
CA ILE A 144 -3.92 -5.30 -5.57
C ILE A 144 -4.33 -6.76 -5.83
N THR A 145 -4.45 -7.12 -7.12
CA THR A 145 -4.73 -8.49 -7.54
C THR A 145 -3.45 -9.32 -7.61
N ARG A 146 -3.59 -10.65 -7.60
CA ARG A 146 -2.44 -11.56 -7.70
C ARG A 146 -1.70 -11.41 -9.03
N GLU A 147 -2.42 -11.26 -10.14
CA GLU A 147 -1.77 -11.06 -11.45
C GLU A 147 -1.00 -9.74 -11.52
N GLU A 148 -1.52 -8.66 -10.93
CA GLU A 148 -0.80 -7.38 -10.84
C GLU A 148 0.46 -7.49 -9.98
N VAL A 149 0.36 -8.18 -8.82
CA VAL A 149 1.53 -8.49 -7.98
C VAL A 149 2.56 -9.27 -8.77
N MET A 150 2.15 -10.32 -9.49
CA MET A 150 3.05 -11.13 -10.31
C MET A 150 3.70 -10.28 -11.40
N ALA A 151 2.95 -9.43 -12.08
CA ALA A 151 3.50 -8.54 -13.10
C ALA A 151 4.55 -7.58 -12.54
N MET A 152 4.29 -6.99 -11.37
CA MET A 152 5.24 -6.09 -10.71
C MET A 152 6.49 -6.83 -10.23
N VAL A 153 6.35 -8.03 -9.65
CA VAL A 153 7.48 -8.88 -9.21
C VAL A 153 8.30 -9.33 -10.41
N TYR A 154 7.68 -9.73 -11.51
CA TYR A 154 8.37 -10.09 -12.75
C TYR A 154 9.26 -8.94 -13.27
N LYS A 155 8.68 -7.74 -13.37
CA LYS A 155 9.44 -6.54 -13.78
C LYS A 155 10.58 -6.22 -12.81
N ALA A 156 10.37 -6.39 -11.51
CA ALA A 156 11.39 -6.18 -10.49
C ALA A 156 12.55 -7.19 -10.59
N LEU A 157 12.25 -8.46 -10.86
CA LEU A 157 13.27 -9.49 -11.10
C LEU A 157 14.04 -9.23 -12.39
N ALA A 158 13.35 -8.84 -13.46
CA ALA A 158 13.99 -8.43 -14.71
C ALA A 158 14.91 -7.22 -14.50
N TYR A 159 14.49 -6.23 -13.71
CA TYR A 159 15.33 -5.09 -13.32
C TYR A 159 16.61 -5.54 -12.58
N LYS A 160 16.52 -6.60 -11.77
CA LYS A 160 17.69 -7.23 -11.09
C LYS A 160 18.50 -8.16 -12.00
N GLY A 161 18.15 -8.28 -13.28
CA GLY A 161 18.86 -9.13 -14.23
C GLY A 161 18.55 -10.64 -14.13
N VAL A 162 17.47 -11.01 -13.41
CA VAL A 162 17.06 -12.41 -13.32
C VAL A 162 16.42 -12.84 -14.63
N SER A 163 16.99 -13.90 -15.24
CA SER A 163 16.44 -14.50 -16.46
C SER A 163 15.27 -15.43 -16.13
N MET A 164 14.18 -15.33 -16.88
CA MET A 164 12.97 -16.12 -16.70
C MET A 164 12.47 -16.65 -18.04
N ASN A 165 11.99 -17.90 -18.06
CA ASN A 165 11.35 -18.45 -19.24
C ASN A 165 9.88 -17.99 -19.29
N THR A 166 9.52 -17.25 -20.32
CA THR A 166 8.17 -16.68 -20.50
C THR A 166 7.27 -17.51 -21.39
N ASP A 167 7.65 -18.76 -21.69
CA ASP A 167 6.77 -19.68 -22.41
C ASP A 167 5.48 -19.92 -21.63
N THR A 168 4.39 -19.45 -22.21
CA THR A 168 3.07 -19.51 -21.57
C THR A 168 2.45 -20.91 -21.57
N SER A 169 3.07 -21.90 -22.19
CA SER A 169 2.61 -23.30 -22.18
C SER A 169 2.52 -23.87 -20.75
N ILE A 170 3.37 -23.39 -19.82
CA ILE A 170 3.31 -23.74 -18.40
C ILE A 170 1.94 -23.42 -17.77
N LEU A 171 1.22 -22.44 -18.31
CA LEU A 171 -0.10 -22.02 -17.82
C LEU A 171 -1.20 -23.05 -18.13
N ASN A 172 -0.97 -23.96 -19.09
CA ASN A 172 -1.95 -24.98 -19.46
C ASN A 172 -2.27 -25.96 -18.31
N SER A 173 -1.42 -26.01 -17.28
CA SER A 173 -1.66 -26.81 -16.08
C SER A 173 -2.69 -26.18 -15.13
N TYR A 174 -3.12 -24.93 -15.39
CA TYR A 174 -4.01 -24.20 -14.50
C TYR A 174 -5.37 -23.97 -15.15
N VAL A 175 -6.43 -24.41 -14.47
CA VAL A 175 -7.79 -24.37 -15.00
C VAL A 175 -8.35 -22.95 -15.15
N ASP A 176 -7.79 -22.01 -14.41
CA ASP A 176 -8.17 -20.59 -14.40
C ASP A 176 -7.19 -19.68 -15.17
N ALA A 177 -6.26 -20.26 -15.91
CA ALA A 177 -5.28 -19.50 -16.70
C ALA A 177 -5.92 -18.57 -17.75
N SER A 178 -7.12 -18.88 -18.22
CA SER A 178 -7.89 -18.01 -19.13
C SER A 178 -8.33 -16.70 -18.49
N GLN A 179 -8.36 -16.61 -17.16
CA GLN A 179 -8.70 -15.40 -16.41
C GLN A 179 -7.52 -14.42 -16.29
N ILE A 180 -6.29 -14.88 -16.57
CA ILE A 180 -5.11 -14.00 -16.55
C ILE A 180 -5.25 -13.00 -17.70
N ALA A 181 -5.14 -11.69 -17.39
CA ALA A 181 -5.14 -10.66 -18.42
C ALA A 181 -3.99 -10.92 -19.44
N PRO A 182 -4.24 -10.72 -20.74
CA PRO A 182 -3.26 -11.04 -21.78
C PRO A 182 -1.88 -10.45 -21.52
N GLU A 183 -1.82 -9.21 -21.04
CA GLU A 183 -0.60 -8.45 -20.73
C GLU A 183 0.21 -9.03 -19.57
N TYR A 184 -0.38 -9.89 -18.73
CA TYR A 184 0.30 -10.47 -17.57
C TYR A 184 0.69 -11.94 -17.74
N ARG A 185 0.28 -12.60 -18.84
CA ARG A 185 0.51 -14.03 -19.06
C ARG A 185 1.99 -14.41 -19.06
N GLU A 186 2.83 -13.65 -19.76
CA GLU A 186 4.28 -13.87 -19.79
C GLU A 186 4.92 -13.68 -18.40
N ALA A 187 4.47 -12.66 -17.65
CA ALA A 187 4.97 -12.41 -16.31
C ALA A 187 4.62 -13.57 -15.36
N VAL A 188 3.40 -14.05 -15.41
CA VAL A 188 2.97 -15.21 -14.59
C VAL A 188 3.75 -16.46 -14.97
N ALA A 189 3.90 -16.76 -16.27
CA ALA A 189 4.68 -17.89 -16.75
C ALA A 189 6.14 -17.81 -16.31
N GLY A 190 6.77 -16.65 -16.48
CA GLY A 190 8.14 -16.39 -16.06
C GLY A 190 8.38 -16.65 -14.58
N LEU A 191 7.47 -16.18 -13.71
CA LEU A 191 7.61 -16.39 -12.27
C LEU A 191 7.40 -17.86 -11.85
N LEU A 192 6.47 -18.56 -12.50
CA LEU A 192 6.25 -19.99 -12.30
C LEU A 192 7.48 -20.80 -12.73
N SER A 193 8.12 -20.44 -13.85
CA SER A 193 9.29 -21.14 -14.40
C SER A 193 10.48 -21.18 -13.43
N ILE A 194 10.66 -20.14 -12.63
CA ILE A 194 11.73 -20.04 -11.64
C ILE A 194 11.24 -20.34 -10.20
N LYS A 195 9.98 -20.77 -10.06
CA LYS A 195 9.35 -21.03 -8.73
C LYS A 195 9.45 -19.83 -7.78
N ALA A 196 9.32 -18.60 -8.29
CA ALA A 196 9.20 -17.40 -7.47
C ALA A 196 7.79 -17.25 -6.92
N VAL A 197 6.82 -17.80 -7.63
CA VAL A 197 5.42 -17.91 -7.18
C VAL A 197 4.93 -19.35 -7.42
N ASN A 198 3.90 -19.71 -6.67
CA ASN A 198 3.16 -20.95 -6.86
C ASN A 198 1.68 -20.61 -7.13
N GLY A 199 0.92 -21.58 -7.62
CA GLY A 199 -0.54 -21.51 -7.61
C GLY A 199 -1.10 -21.38 -6.19
N THR A 200 -2.37 -21.10 -6.09
CA THR A 200 -3.13 -21.21 -4.82
C THR A 200 -3.47 -22.67 -4.51
N SER A 201 -3.47 -23.49 -5.56
CA SER A 201 -3.48 -24.94 -5.49
C SER A 201 -2.60 -25.49 -6.62
N ASP A 202 -2.56 -26.82 -6.79
CA ASP A 202 -1.83 -27.47 -7.88
C ASP A 202 -2.38 -27.10 -9.27
N THR A 203 -3.64 -26.65 -9.33
CA THR A 203 -4.34 -26.39 -10.59
C THR A 203 -4.97 -24.99 -10.70
N THR A 204 -4.77 -24.11 -9.73
CA THR A 204 -5.33 -22.75 -9.73
C THR A 204 -4.29 -21.69 -9.39
N ILE A 205 -4.42 -20.52 -10.01
CA ILE A 205 -3.58 -19.34 -9.80
C ILE A 205 -4.34 -18.26 -9.02
N ASP A 206 -5.67 -18.18 -9.21
CA ASP A 206 -6.56 -17.13 -8.72
C ASP A 206 -6.10 -15.71 -9.11
N PRO A 207 -5.91 -15.43 -10.41
CA PRO A 207 -5.25 -14.21 -10.88
C PRO A 207 -5.99 -12.93 -10.46
N LYS A 208 -7.31 -12.96 -10.42
CA LYS A 208 -8.16 -11.80 -10.06
C LYS A 208 -8.39 -11.63 -8.57
N ALA A 209 -7.98 -12.60 -7.75
CA ALA A 209 -8.14 -12.50 -6.31
C ALA A 209 -7.22 -11.39 -5.74
N SER A 210 -7.76 -10.56 -4.86
CA SER A 210 -6.94 -9.61 -4.09
C SER A 210 -6.13 -10.36 -3.04
N ILE A 211 -4.84 -10.07 -2.93
CA ILE A 211 -3.97 -10.71 -1.95
C ILE A 211 -4.17 -10.12 -0.55
N THR A 212 -3.96 -10.94 0.47
CA THR A 212 -3.88 -10.49 1.86
C THR A 212 -2.46 -10.06 2.20
N ARG A 213 -2.30 -9.37 3.32
CA ARG A 213 -0.98 -8.96 3.83
C ARG A 213 -0.12 -10.17 4.19
N ALA A 214 -0.71 -11.24 4.71
CA ALA A 214 0.01 -12.50 4.95
C ALA A 214 0.51 -13.14 3.65
N GLN A 215 -0.34 -13.21 2.62
CA GLN A 215 0.04 -13.72 1.30
C GLN A 215 1.13 -12.85 0.66
N MET A 216 1.03 -11.53 0.78
CA MET A 216 2.08 -10.61 0.35
C MET A 216 3.42 -10.94 1.02
N ALA A 217 3.45 -11.11 2.34
CA ALA A 217 4.68 -11.38 3.08
C ALA A 217 5.37 -12.66 2.60
N VAL A 218 4.60 -13.74 2.36
CA VAL A 218 5.14 -15.00 1.84
C VAL A 218 5.67 -14.85 0.42
N LEU A 219 4.90 -14.20 -0.46
CA LEU A 219 5.31 -13.97 -1.84
C LEU A 219 6.60 -13.14 -1.89
N MET A 220 6.67 -12.08 -1.08
CA MET A 220 7.84 -11.21 -1.03
C MET A 220 9.05 -11.89 -0.38
N ASN A 221 8.85 -12.81 0.57
CA ASN A 221 9.94 -13.64 1.08
C ASN A 221 10.54 -14.57 -0.02
N ASN A 222 9.69 -15.15 -0.87
CA ASN A 222 10.15 -15.96 -2.00
C ASN A 222 10.89 -15.10 -3.05
N PHE A 223 10.36 -13.90 -3.33
CA PHE A 223 11.03 -12.92 -4.20
C PHE A 223 12.42 -12.54 -3.67
N TYR A 224 12.52 -12.25 -2.36
CA TYR A 224 13.77 -11.89 -1.72
C TYR A 224 14.84 -12.97 -1.93
N GLY A 225 14.49 -14.23 -1.78
CA GLY A 225 15.41 -15.34 -2.04
C GLY A 225 15.87 -15.52 -3.51
N LYS A 226 15.35 -14.71 -4.43
CA LYS A 226 15.80 -14.69 -5.84
C LYS A 226 16.74 -13.52 -6.15
N ILE A 227 16.83 -12.54 -5.27
CA ILE A 227 17.64 -11.32 -5.46
C ILE A 227 18.76 -11.17 -4.41
N GLU A 228 18.75 -12.01 -3.36
CA GLU A 228 19.82 -12.12 -2.34
C GLU A 228 20.98 -13.02 -2.88
#